data_0ac3186fc83659022da21c7249e0fec4
#
_entry.id   0ac3186fc83659022da21c7249e0fec4
#
_cell.length_a   1.000
_cell.length_b   1.000
_cell.length_c   1.000
_cell.angle_alpha   90.00
_cell.angle_beta   90.00
_cell.angle_gamma   90.00
#
_symmetry.space_group_name_H-M   'P 1'
#
loop_
_entity.id
_entity.type
_entity.pdbx_description
1 polymer ?
#
loop_
_entity_poly.entity_id
_entity_poly.type
_entity_poly.pdbx_seq_one_letter_code
_entity_poly.pdbx_strand_id
1 'polypeptide(L)'
;MEYTFSDKISSLQPSAIREILKATADPKIIPLAAGNPAPDAFPVEEVRAIAAQILDSRPIDALQYGVSEGYQPLRDTVKKWMSNHENIGRDFDDIIIVSGATQVMDLTTKVLCNEGDTVICEEPSFIGSLNCFRSYGCKLKGVPVEADGMNVKLLEQALKTTPNAKFIYTIPNFQNPSGATMSLEKRKKLYALAKQYGVMILEDNPYGDLRVCGEALPTIKSMDEDGIVIYAGSFSKILSPGLRVAYCIAPQKVIAKMTVGKQASDVHTPCLNQMIVDEWFKQYDVDAHIKHIQDIYRNKLNLMCDCIDEHLGDFVEYVKPQGGLFVWCKLPDDVDMLDFVKKAVEKNVAVVPGNAFLMDDTQESHFIRLNFSTPSDDGIINGVKALGEVAKSYR
;
A
#
# COMPACT_ATOMS: atom_id res chain seq x y z
N MET A 1 -29.91 -3.05 25.94
CA MET A 1 -28.82 -2.11 26.28
C MET A 1 -28.37 -1.47 24.99
N GLU A 2 -28.51 -0.17 24.81
CA GLU A 2 -27.94 0.54 23.70
C GLU A 2 -26.45 0.83 23.99
N TYR A 3 -25.58 0.54 23.03
CA TYR A 3 -24.15 0.83 23.15
C TYR A 3 -23.87 2.23 22.63
N THR A 4 -23.14 3.01 23.40
CA THR A 4 -22.61 4.32 22.95
C THR A 4 -21.16 4.13 22.52
N PHE A 5 -20.86 4.39 21.26
CA PHE A 5 -19.52 4.32 20.72
C PHE A 5 -18.85 5.70 20.74
N SER A 6 -17.51 5.74 20.71
CA SER A 6 -16.79 6.99 20.58
C SER A 6 -17.05 7.64 19.21
N ASP A 7 -17.02 8.96 19.14
CA ASP A 7 -17.23 9.71 17.90
C ASP A 7 -16.22 9.29 16.81
N LYS A 8 -14.98 9.01 17.21
CA LYS A 8 -13.91 8.56 16.31
C LYS A 8 -14.23 7.27 15.57
N ILE A 9 -14.79 6.27 16.26
CA ILE A 9 -15.14 4.99 15.60
C ILE A 9 -16.50 5.09 14.89
N SER A 10 -17.40 5.92 15.40
CA SER A 10 -18.73 6.14 14.79
C SER A 10 -18.63 6.89 13.45
N SER A 11 -17.59 7.70 13.27
CA SER A 11 -17.32 8.40 12.01
C SER A 11 -16.70 7.51 10.92
N LEU A 12 -16.19 6.32 11.29
CA LEU A 12 -15.62 5.40 10.33
C LEU A 12 -16.73 4.53 9.71
N GLN A 13 -16.81 4.58 8.39
CA GLN A 13 -17.68 3.67 7.64
C GLN A 13 -16.94 2.35 7.35
N PRO A 14 -17.65 1.22 7.30
CA PRO A 14 -17.09 -0.02 6.78
C PRO A 14 -16.53 0.24 5.38
N SER A 15 -15.28 -0.17 5.13
CA SER A 15 -14.65 0.01 3.83
C SER A 15 -15.52 -0.61 2.72
N ALA A 16 -15.89 0.19 1.70
CA ALA A 16 -16.59 -0.32 0.51
C ALA A 16 -15.83 -1.49 -0.13
N ILE A 17 -14.50 -1.45 -0.10
CA ILE A 17 -13.64 -2.57 -0.54
C ILE A 17 -13.93 -3.83 0.28
N ARG A 18 -14.14 -3.73 1.59
CA ARG A 18 -14.41 -4.87 2.44
C ARG A 18 -15.77 -5.51 2.13
N GLU A 19 -16.79 -4.72 1.85
CA GLU A 19 -18.10 -5.24 1.46
C GLU A 19 -18.03 -5.96 0.09
N ILE A 20 -17.29 -5.39 -0.86
CA ILE A 20 -17.02 -6.04 -2.14
C ILE A 20 -16.19 -7.31 -1.96
N LEU A 21 -15.17 -7.29 -1.06
CA LEU A 21 -14.37 -8.47 -0.75
C LEU A 21 -15.19 -9.57 -0.05
N LYS A 22 -16.24 -9.24 0.71
CA LYS A 22 -17.17 -10.26 1.22
C LYS A 22 -17.94 -10.94 0.09
N ALA A 23 -18.33 -10.18 -0.93
CA ALA A 23 -18.97 -10.75 -2.12
C ALA A 23 -18.00 -11.68 -2.88
N THR A 24 -16.69 -11.38 -2.91
CA THR A 24 -15.67 -12.24 -3.55
C THR A 24 -15.40 -13.55 -2.79
N ALA A 25 -16.00 -13.76 -1.61
CA ALA A 25 -15.99 -15.07 -0.94
C ALA A 25 -16.81 -16.12 -1.69
N ASP A 26 -17.75 -15.70 -2.55
CA ASP A 26 -18.39 -16.62 -3.51
C ASP A 26 -17.37 -17.00 -4.61
N PRO A 27 -17.04 -18.30 -4.77
CA PRO A 27 -16.06 -18.76 -5.75
C PRO A 27 -16.47 -18.50 -7.21
N LYS A 28 -17.72 -18.09 -7.45
CA LYS A 28 -18.20 -17.70 -8.78
C LYS A 28 -17.78 -16.30 -9.16
N ILE A 29 -17.41 -15.46 -8.21
CA ILE A 29 -17.07 -14.05 -8.46
C ILE A 29 -15.59 -13.94 -8.82
N ILE A 30 -15.30 -13.39 -9.99
CA ILE A 30 -13.95 -13.08 -10.43
C ILE A 30 -13.41 -11.89 -9.64
N PRO A 31 -12.30 -12.04 -8.87
CA PRO A 31 -11.88 -11.07 -7.87
C PRO A 31 -10.99 -9.95 -8.44
N LEU A 32 -11.46 -9.16 -9.40
CA LEU A 32 -10.70 -8.00 -9.91
C LEU A 32 -10.65 -6.83 -8.89
N ALA A 33 -11.38 -6.94 -7.78
CA ALA A 33 -11.35 -5.95 -6.70
C ALA A 33 -10.24 -6.18 -5.65
N ALA A 34 -9.64 -7.39 -5.61
CA ALA A 34 -8.67 -7.78 -4.59
C ALA A 34 -7.37 -6.93 -4.64
N GLY A 35 -6.46 -7.17 -3.73
CA GLY A 35 -5.13 -6.55 -3.67
C GLY A 35 -4.11 -7.52 -3.09
N ASN A 36 -4.41 -8.81 -3.22
CA ASN A 36 -3.56 -9.89 -2.71
C ASN A 36 -2.48 -10.26 -3.74
N PRO A 37 -1.31 -10.72 -3.29
CA PRO A 37 -0.32 -11.33 -4.19
C PRO A 37 -0.90 -12.55 -4.90
N ALA A 38 -0.33 -12.88 -6.05
CA ALA A 38 -0.63 -14.13 -6.75
C ALA A 38 -0.25 -15.34 -5.89
N PRO A 39 -1.04 -16.43 -5.90
CA PRO A 39 -0.68 -17.65 -5.16
C PRO A 39 0.71 -18.20 -5.52
N ASP A 40 1.09 -18.09 -6.79
CA ASP A 40 2.38 -18.58 -7.31
C ASP A 40 3.58 -17.70 -6.90
N ALA A 41 3.31 -16.54 -6.30
CA ALA A 41 4.34 -15.64 -5.75
C ALA A 41 4.78 -16.04 -4.33
N PHE A 42 4.12 -17.01 -3.68
CA PHE A 42 4.48 -17.40 -2.32
C PHE A 42 5.55 -18.50 -2.29
N PRO A 43 6.68 -18.30 -1.58
CA PRO A 43 7.71 -19.33 -1.39
C PRO A 43 7.28 -20.30 -0.27
N VAL A 44 6.26 -21.11 -0.53
CA VAL A 44 5.58 -21.97 0.46
C VAL A 44 6.53 -23.01 1.06
N GLU A 45 7.35 -23.67 0.21
CA GLU A 45 8.27 -24.71 0.66
C GLU A 45 9.41 -24.15 1.52
N GLU A 46 9.93 -22.99 1.12
CA GLU A 46 10.96 -22.25 1.86
C GLU A 46 10.44 -21.83 3.23
N VAL A 47 9.27 -21.24 3.28
CA VAL A 47 8.63 -20.84 4.56
C VAL A 47 8.37 -22.04 5.46
N ARG A 48 7.91 -23.17 4.89
CA ARG A 48 7.70 -24.42 5.63
C ARG A 48 8.99 -24.95 6.24
N ALA A 49 10.04 -25.03 5.43
CA ALA A 49 11.36 -25.55 5.88
C ALA A 49 11.95 -24.66 6.98
N ILE A 50 11.92 -23.34 6.80
CA ILE A 50 12.41 -22.37 7.79
C ILE A 50 11.61 -22.48 9.11
N ALA A 51 10.29 -22.52 9.03
CA ALA A 51 9.44 -22.59 10.23
C ALA A 51 9.73 -23.87 11.03
N ALA A 52 9.88 -25.03 10.38
CA ALA A 52 10.26 -26.29 11.01
C ALA A 52 11.64 -26.17 11.66
N GLN A 53 12.65 -25.68 10.93
CA GLN A 53 14.01 -25.50 11.44
C GLN A 53 14.06 -24.60 12.69
N ILE A 54 13.30 -23.50 12.71
CA ILE A 54 13.24 -22.58 13.84
C ILE A 54 12.64 -23.29 15.07
N LEU A 55 11.52 -23.99 14.89
CA LEU A 55 10.83 -24.67 15.98
C LEU A 55 11.62 -25.87 16.52
N ASP A 56 12.42 -26.51 15.69
CA ASP A 56 13.32 -27.60 16.13
C ASP A 56 14.54 -27.09 16.90
N SER A 57 15.13 -25.97 16.48
CA SER A 57 16.41 -25.48 17.02
C SER A 57 16.28 -24.39 18.07
N ARG A 58 15.27 -23.52 17.96
CA ARG A 58 15.10 -22.33 18.82
C ARG A 58 13.62 -22.09 19.20
N PRO A 59 12.89 -23.12 19.68
CA PRO A 59 11.45 -23.01 19.95
C PRO A 59 11.12 -21.93 20.99
N ILE A 60 11.95 -21.76 22.01
CA ILE A 60 11.67 -20.78 23.06
C ILE A 60 11.84 -19.35 22.56
N ASP A 61 12.84 -19.06 21.74
CA ASP A 61 13.02 -17.73 21.15
C ASP A 61 11.84 -17.35 20.24
N ALA A 62 11.31 -18.34 19.54
CA ALA A 62 10.18 -18.14 18.62
C ALA A 62 8.83 -17.95 19.32
N LEU A 63 8.63 -18.57 20.50
CA LEU A 63 7.35 -18.65 21.19
C LEU A 63 7.27 -17.74 22.43
N GLN A 64 8.38 -17.15 22.89
CA GLN A 64 8.42 -16.24 24.03
C GLN A 64 8.19 -14.79 23.58
N TYR A 65 7.90 -13.93 24.54
CA TYR A 65 7.87 -12.48 24.32
C TYR A 65 9.21 -11.95 23.80
N GLY A 66 9.12 -11.07 22.81
CA GLY A 66 10.25 -10.33 22.27
C GLY A 66 10.28 -8.86 22.70
N VAL A 67 11.22 -8.11 22.16
CA VAL A 67 11.33 -6.67 22.35
C VAL A 67 10.46 -5.91 21.35
N SER A 68 9.96 -4.75 21.74
CA SER A 68 9.02 -3.97 20.92
C SER A 68 9.62 -3.43 19.63
N GLU A 69 10.91 -3.13 19.63
CA GLU A 69 11.66 -2.69 18.45
C GLU A 69 11.74 -3.77 17.37
N GLY A 70 11.55 -5.03 17.75
CA GLY A 70 11.62 -6.20 16.89
C GLY A 70 12.90 -7.03 17.07
N TYR A 71 12.87 -8.24 16.52
CA TYR A 71 13.94 -9.21 16.55
C TYR A 71 15.24 -8.63 15.97
N GLN A 72 16.29 -8.49 16.80
CA GLN A 72 17.49 -7.77 16.44
C GLN A 72 18.17 -8.27 15.15
N PRO A 73 18.31 -9.60 14.92
CA PRO A 73 18.88 -10.07 13.65
C PRO A 73 18.11 -9.62 12.43
N LEU A 74 16.77 -9.61 12.47
CA LEU A 74 15.97 -9.10 11.34
C LEU A 74 16.17 -7.60 11.14
N ARG A 75 16.24 -6.81 12.21
CA ARG A 75 16.53 -5.37 12.14
C ARG A 75 17.85 -5.12 11.41
N ASP A 76 18.89 -5.89 11.75
CA ASP A 76 20.22 -5.78 11.15
C ASP A 76 20.21 -6.23 9.68
N THR A 77 19.51 -7.32 9.37
CA THR A 77 19.31 -7.81 8.00
C THR A 77 18.63 -6.76 7.13
N VAL A 78 17.53 -6.17 7.62
CA VAL A 78 16.78 -5.14 6.86
C VAL A 78 17.59 -3.87 6.70
N LYS A 79 18.30 -3.39 7.74
CA LYS A 79 19.20 -2.24 7.63
C LYS A 79 20.23 -2.43 6.51
N LYS A 80 20.87 -3.59 6.49
CA LYS A 80 21.87 -3.93 5.46
C LYS A 80 21.25 -4.01 4.07
N TRP A 81 20.09 -4.64 3.95
CA TRP A 81 19.40 -4.78 2.67
C TRP A 81 18.98 -3.42 2.13
N MET A 82 18.35 -2.58 2.93
CA MET A 82 17.90 -1.24 2.53
C MET A 82 19.05 -0.29 2.20
N SER A 83 20.17 -0.39 2.93
CA SER A 83 21.36 0.39 2.62
C SER A 83 21.96 0.00 1.26
N ASN A 84 21.99 -1.28 0.93
CA ASN A 84 22.60 -1.77 -0.30
C ASN A 84 21.71 -1.54 -1.54
N HIS A 85 20.39 -1.70 -1.41
CA HIS A 85 19.45 -1.68 -2.55
C HIS A 85 18.82 -0.30 -2.77
N GLU A 86 18.54 0.44 -1.69
CA GLU A 86 17.78 1.69 -1.73
C GLU A 86 18.59 2.91 -1.24
N ASN A 87 19.83 2.71 -0.81
CA ASN A 87 20.66 3.77 -0.19
C ASN A 87 19.92 4.45 1.00
N ILE A 88 19.18 3.66 1.81
CA ILE A 88 18.45 4.11 2.99
C ILE A 88 19.23 3.74 4.25
N GLY A 89 19.17 4.61 5.26
CA GLY A 89 19.83 4.44 6.56
C GLY A 89 20.95 5.45 6.75
N ARG A 90 20.60 6.62 7.27
CA ARG A 90 21.55 7.65 7.71
C ARG A 90 21.87 7.42 9.20
N ASP A 91 22.95 8.03 9.69
CA ASP A 91 23.39 7.91 11.09
C ASP A 91 22.31 8.34 12.10
N PHE A 92 21.40 9.21 11.69
CA PHE A 92 20.27 9.64 12.50
C PHE A 92 19.06 8.69 12.47
N ASP A 93 19.05 7.69 11.59
CA ASP A 93 17.94 6.75 11.44
C ASP A 93 18.06 5.54 12.37
N ASP A 94 16.92 4.98 12.72
CA ASP A 94 16.78 3.66 13.31
C ASP A 94 15.61 2.91 12.64
N ILE A 95 15.43 1.64 13.01
CA ILE A 95 14.41 0.75 12.46
C ILE A 95 13.57 0.12 13.55
N ILE A 96 12.27 -0.01 13.31
CA ILE A 96 11.35 -0.83 14.10
C ILE A 96 10.61 -1.82 13.21
N ILE A 97 10.49 -3.07 13.67
CA ILE A 97 9.67 -4.08 13.01
C ILE A 97 8.21 -3.93 13.48
N VAL A 98 7.29 -3.97 12.55
CA VAL A 98 5.86 -3.71 12.79
C VAL A 98 4.97 -4.81 12.23
N SER A 99 3.73 -4.89 12.72
CA SER A 99 2.74 -5.91 12.37
C SER A 99 2.00 -5.56 11.07
N GLY A 100 2.76 -5.40 9.97
CA GLY A 100 2.33 -4.93 8.67
C GLY A 100 2.42 -3.40 8.52
N ALA A 101 2.54 -2.90 7.29
CA ALA A 101 2.76 -1.48 7.01
C ALA A 101 1.67 -0.57 7.58
N THR A 102 0.41 -1.04 7.69
CA THR A 102 -0.67 -0.28 8.33
C THR A 102 -0.33 0.15 9.76
N GLN A 103 0.49 -0.64 10.49
CA GLN A 103 0.96 -0.23 11.81
C GLN A 103 1.98 0.92 11.76
N VAL A 104 2.69 1.13 10.64
CA VAL A 104 3.51 2.35 10.47
C VAL A 104 2.60 3.56 10.38
N MET A 105 1.47 3.47 9.63
CA MET A 105 0.47 4.55 9.53
C MET A 105 -0.11 4.87 10.92
N ASP A 106 -0.50 3.83 11.66
CA ASP A 106 -1.04 3.93 13.02
C ASP A 106 -0.05 4.60 13.97
N LEU A 107 1.18 4.10 14.04
CA LEU A 107 2.20 4.64 14.92
C LEU A 107 2.64 6.05 14.53
N THR A 108 2.75 6.36 13.23
CA THR A 108 3.07 7.71 12.76
C THR A 108 2.00 8.70 13.21
N THR A 109 0.73 8.35 13.01
CA THR A 109 -0.39 9.20 13.40
C THR A 109 -0.44 9.38 14.92
N LYS A 110 -0.31 8.29 15.67
CA LYS A 110 -0.29 8.29 17.14
C LYS A 110 0.81 9.18 17.73
N VAL A 111 1.97 9.23 17.08
CA VAL A 111 3.16 9.96 17.57
C VAL A 111 3.16 11.42 17.16
N LEU A 112 2.61 11.75 15.98
CA LEU A 112 2.74 13.10 15.41
C LEU A 112 1.47 13.92 15.49
N CYS A 113 0.28 13.30 15.58
CA CYS A 113 -0.98 13.99 15.46
C CYS A 113 -1.74 14.08 16.79
N ASN A 114 -2.32 15.23 17.02
CA ASN A 114 -3.44 15.43 17.93
C ASN A 114 -4.75 15.39 17.15
N GLU A 115 -5.86 15.23 17.87
CA GLU A 115 -7.19 15.36 17.29
C GLU A 115 -7.38 16.74 16.65
N GLY A 116 -7.89 16.77 15.41
CA GLY A 116 -8.07 18.00 14.62
C GLY A 116 -6.83 18.44 13.83
N ASP A 117 -5.67 17.82 14.04
CA ASP A 117 -4.52 18.02 13.16
C ASP A 117 -4.80 17.48 11.75
N THR A 118 -4.06 17.97 10.77
CA THR A 118 -4.29 17.63 9.37
C THR A 118 -3.16 16.73 8.82
N VAL A 119 -3.55 15.71 8.07
CA VAL A 119 -2.67 14.92 7.21
C VAL A 119 -2.95 15.30 5.75
N ILE A 120 -1.90 15.66 5.01
CA ILE A 120 -2.00 15.92 3.57
C ILE A 120 -1.78 14.57 2.86
N CYS A 121 -2.72 14.16 2.02
CA CYS A 121 -2.69 12.88 1.33
C CYS A 121 -2.76 13.07 -0.18
N GLU A 122 -2.28 12.09 -0.93
CA GLU A 122 -2.66 11.91 -2.33
C GLU A 122 -4.18 11.74 -2.46
N GLU A 123 -4.77 12.21 -3.54
CA GLU A 123 -6.18 12.01 -3.87
C GLU A 123 -6.31 11.62 -5.35
N PRO A 124 -6.73 10.38 -5.66
CA PRO A 124 -7.15 9.32 -4.74
C PRO A 124 -6.00 8.72 -3.92
N SER A 125 -6.33 8.02 -2.81
CA SER A 125 -5.34 7.38 -1.94
C SER A 125 -5.83 6.07 -1.32
N PHE A 126 -4.91 5.32 -0.69
CA PHE A 126 -5.23 4.03 -0.08
C PHE A 126 -6.16 4.18 1.12
N ILE A 127 -7.38 3.66 0.98
CA ILE A 127 -8.44 3.79 1.99
C ILE A 127 -8.04 3.27 3.37
N GLY A 128 -7.20 2.22 3.45
CA GLY A 128 -6.72 1.70 4.72
C GLY A 128 -5.94 2.73 5.53
N SER A 129 -5.10 3.52 4.87
CA SER A 129 -4.35 4.61 5.49
C SER A 129 -5.24 5.79 5.83
N LEU A 130 -6.16 6.18 4.92
CA LEU A 130 -7.12 7.26 5.18
C LEU A 130 -7.98 6.98 6.42
N ASN A 131 -8.50 5.76 6.55
CA ASN A 131 -9.28 5.35 7.71
C ASN A 131 -8.44 5.26 8.99
N CYS A 132 -7.17 4.86 8.87
CA CYS A 132 -6.24 4.90 10.00
C CYS A 132 -6.09 6.33 10.53
N PHE A 133 -5.85 7.32 9.66
CA PHE A 133 -5.72 8.72 10.05
C PHE A 133 -7.02 9.29 10.65
N ARG A 134 -8.18 8.97 10.03
CA ARG A 134 -9.50 9.36 10.57
C ARG A 134 -9.75 8.78 11.96
N SER A 135 -9.28 7.56 12.25
CA SER A 135 -9.46 6.92 13.56
C SER A 135 -8.78 7.67 14.71
N TYR A 136 -7.83 8.53 14.39
CA TYR A 136 -7.19 9.44 15.35
C TYR A 136 -7.85 10.84 15.42
N GLY A 137 -8.94 11.05 14.67
CA GLY A 137 -9.60 12.34 14.58
C GLY A 137 -8.84 13.36 13.73
N CYS A 138 -7.94 12.91 12.85
CA CYS A 138 -7.24 13.78 11.92
C CYS A 138 -8.17 14.25 10.80
N LYS A 139 -7.97 15.48 10.37
CA LYS A 139 -8.52 16.01 9.12
C LYS A 139 -7.66 15.55 7.96
N LEU A 140 -8.28 15.24 6.82
CA LEU A 140 -7.56 14.86 5.62
C LEU A 140 -7.64 15.98 4.60
N LYS A 141 -6.50 16.32 3.99
CA LYS A 141 -6.42 17.28 2.89
C LYS A 141 -5.90 16.57 1.64
N GLY A 142 -6.78 16.31 0.68
CA GLY A 142 -6.44 15.68 -0.58
C GLY A 142 -5.65 16.61 -1.50
N VAL A 143 -4.66 16.05 -2.19
CA VAL A 143 -3.92 16.67 -3.29
C VAL A 143 -3.98 15.75 -4.50
N PRO A 144 -4.48 16.22 -5.65
CA PRO A 144 -4.67 15.39 -6.83
C PRO A 144 -3.40 14.66 -7.29
N VAL A 145 -3.58 13.40 -7.71
CA VAL A 145 -2.54 12.59 -8.35
C VAL A 145 -2.65 12.72 -9.86
N GLU A 146 -1.55 13.07 -10.50
CA GLU A 146 -1.38 13.11 -11.95
C GLU A 146 -0.72 11.81 -12.44
N ALA A 147 -0.56 11.64 -13.75
CA ALA A 147 0.05 10.45 -14.35
C ALA A 147 1.47 10.14 -13.80
N ASP A 148 2.20 11.17 -13.36
CA ASP A 148 3.55 11.09 -12.81
C ASP A 148 3.62 11.44 -11.31
N GLY A 149 2.54 11.23 -10.56
CA GLY A 149 2.47 11.40 -9.10
C GLY A 149 1.75 12.67 -8.64
N MET A 150 1.83 12.97 -7.35
CA MET A 150 1.14 14.09 -6.69
C MET A 150 1.40 15.43 -7.39
N ASN A 151 0.36 16.27 -7.56
CA ASN A 151 0.51 17.62 -8.09
C ASN A 151 1.24 18.53 -7.08
N VAL A 152 2.50 18.82 -7.32
CA VAL A 152 3.36 19.57 -6.38
C VAL A 152 3.00 21.06 -6.24
N LYS A 153 2.31 21.64 -7.24
CA LYS A 153 1.82 23.02 -7.15
C LYS A 153 0.63 23.11 -6.18
N LEU A 154 -0.29 22.15 -6.29
CA LEU A 154 -1.42 22.05 -5.37
C LEU A 154 -0.99 21.60 -3.97
N LEU A 155 0.06 20.78 -3.86
CA LEU A 155 0.71 20.45 -2.59
C LEU A 155 1.23 21.72 -1.89
N GLU A 156 1.94 22.60 -2.61
CA GLU A 156 2.41 23.85 -2.03
C GLU A 156 1.26 24.75 -1.55
N GLN A 157 0.17 24.83 -2.32
CA GLN A 157 -1.04 25.56 -1.89
C GLN A 157 -1.67 24.94 -0.63
N ALA A 158 -1.77 23.61 -0.59
CA ALA A 158 -2.28 22.90 0.59
C ALA A 158 -1.43 23.21 1.84
N LEU A 159 -0.10 23.15 1.71
CA LEU A 159 0.82 23.49 2.81
C LEU A 159 0.68 24.94 3.29
N LYS A 160 0.51 25.89 2.38
CA LYS A 160 0.28 27.33 2.71
C LYS A 160 -1.00 27.55 3.49
N THR A 161 -2.04 26.79 3.19
CA THR A 161 -3.39 26.98 3.75
C THR A 161 -3.71 26.06 4.92
N THR A 162 -2.80 25.16 5.30
CA THR A 162 -3.00 24.17 6.36
C THR A 162 -1.87 24.23 7.39
N PRO A 163 -1.84 25.25 8.26
CA PRO A 163 -0.72 25.49 9.19
C PRO A 163 -0.55 24.39 10.25
N ASN A 164 -1.56 23.55 10.48
CA ASN A 164 -1.52 22.40 11.40
C ASN A 164 -1.29 21.06 10.68
N ALA A 165 -0.80 21.08 9.45
CA ALA A 165 -0.37 19.88 8.76
C ALA A 165 0.80 19.23 9.49
N LYS A 166 0.72 17.92 9.76
CA LYS A 166 1.75 17.17 10.49
C LYS A 166 2.67 16.38 9.59
N PHE A 167 2.09 15.73 8.59
CA PHE A 167 2.86 15.01 7.59
C PHE A 167 2.12 14.93 6.26
N ILE A 168 2.90 14.64 5.20
CA ILE A 168 2.42 14.32 3.87
C ILE A 168 2.49 12.80 3.72
N TYR A 169 1.37 12.15 3.40
CA TYR A 169 1.31 10.73 3.09
C TYR A 169 1.32 10.51 1.57
N THR A 170 2.25 9.68 1.09
CA THR A 170 2.40 9.39 -0.34
C THR A 170 2.85 7.95 -0.59
N ILE A 171 2.42 7.38 -1.72
CA ILE A 171 2.85 6.08 -2.27
C ILE A 171 3.58 6.36 -3.60
N PRO A 172 4.89 6.62 -3.61
CA PRO A 172 5.59 7.09 -4.80
C PRO A 172 5.75 6.04 -5.91
N ASN A 173 5.64 4.75 -5.59
CA ASN A 173 5.80 3.65 -6.55
C ASN A 173 4.48 2.91 -6.72
N PHE A 174 3.95 2.90 -7.96
CA PHE A 174 2.74 2.14 -8.33
C PHE A 174 1.58 2.40 -7.38
N GLN A 175 1.28 3.67 -7.20
CA GLN A 175 0.33 4.23 -6.23
C GLN A 175 -1.01 3.46 -6.23
N ASN A 176 -1.54 3.20 -5.06
CA ASN A 176 -2.84 2.59 -4.90
C ASN A 176 -3.90 3.69 -4.63
N PRO A 177 -4.85 3.92 -5.56
CA PRO A 177 -5.30 3.02 -6.63
C PRO A 177 -4.73 3.31 -8.03
N SER A 178 -4.08 4.45 -8.27
CA SER A 178 -3.85 5.00 -9.61
C SER A 178 -2.82 4.23 -10.45
N GLY A 179 -1.96 3.40 -9.83
CA GLY A 179 -0.84 2.76 -10.52
C GLY A 179 0.29 3.73 -10.92
N ALA A 180 0.14 5.01 -10.64
CA ALA A 180 1.13 6.04 -11.01
C ALA A 180 2.45 5.81 -10.30
N THR A 181 3.55 6.13 -10.98
CA THR A 181 4.89 6.23 -10.39
C THR A 181 5.30 7.68 -10.34
N MET A 182 5.59 8.17 -9.13
CA MET A 182 6.01 9.56 -8.94
C MET A 182 7.38 9.79 -9.57
N SER A 183 7.46 10.80 -10.46
CA SER A 183 8.70 11.17 -11.13
C SER A 183 9.77 11.67 -10.14
N LEU A 184 11.04 11.51 -10.48
CA LEU A 184 12.16 11.96 -9.64
C LEU A 184 12.08 13.47 -9.34
N GLU A 185 11.64 14.25 -10.32
CA GLU A 185 11.46 15.71 -10.16
C GLU A 185 10.41 16.01 -9.08
N LYS A 186 9.27 15.32 -9.13
CA LYS A 186 8.20 15.50 -8.12
C LYS A 186 8.63 15.00 -6.74
N ARG A 187 9.37 13.89 -6.63
CA ARG A 187 9.94 13.43 -5.34
C ARG A 187 10.84 14.50 -4.72
N LYS A 188 11.75 15.09 -5.50
CA LYS A 188 12.63 16.17 -5.05
C LYS A 188 11.86 17.43 -4.64
N LYS A 189 10.84 17.82 -5.41
CA LYS A 189 9.99 18.99 -5.09
C LYS A 189 9.16 18.76 -3.84
N LEU A 190 8.55 17.58 -3.68
CA LEU A 190 7.80 17.21 -2.48
C LEU A 190 8.70 17.27 -1.24
N TYR A 191 9.90 16.71 -1.30
CA TYR A 191 10.87 16.78 -0.21
C TYR A 191 11.25 18.23 0.13
N ALA A 192 11.55 19.04 -0.87
CA ALA A 192 11.91 20.46 -0.67
C ALA A 192 10.76 21.26 -0.02
N LEU A 193 9.51 21.01 -0.46
CA LEU A 193 8.34 21.64 0.14
C LEU A 193 8.12 21.18 1.59
N ALA A 194 8.22 19.88 1.86
CA ALA A 194 8.09 19.37 3.22
C ALA A 194 9.13 20.01 4.16
N LYS A 195 10.39 20.11 3.73
CA LYS A 195 11.46 20.81 4.46
C LYS A 195 11.14 22.28 4.67
N GLN A 196 10.71 22.99 3.62
CA GLN A 196 10.39 24.42 3.67
C GLN A 196 9.25 24.73 4.66
N TYR A 197 8.24 23.88 4.73
CA TYR A 197 7.07 24.08 5.59
C TYR A 197 7.17 23.38 6.95
N GLY A 198 8.28 22.67 7.22
CA GLY A 198 8.52 21.98 8.49
C GLY A 198 7.56 20.83 8.77
N VAL A 199 7.10 20.11 7.72
CA VAL A 199 6.20 18.96 7.81
C VAL A 199 7.00 17.68 7.52
N MET A 200 6.64 16.57 8.15
CA MET A 200 7.24 15.27 7.84
C MET A 200 6.64 14.63 6.58
N ILE A 201 7.32 13.66 6.03
CA ILE A 201 6.83 12.82 4.94
C ILE A 201 6.68 11.40 5.45
N LEU A 202 5.52 10.78 5.22
CA LEU A 202 5.32 9.34 5.36
C LEU A 202 5.31 8.73 3.96
N GLU A 203 6.45 8.14 3.60
CA GLU A 203 6.64 7.41 2.35
C GLU A 203 6.24 5.95 2.54
N ASP A 204 5.13 5.55 1.94
CA ASP A 204 4.62 4.18 1.96
C ASP A 204 5.04 3.45 0.68
N ASN A 205 5.89 2.44 0.80
CA ASN A 205 6.48 1.76 -0.35
C ASN A 205 6.27 0.23 -0.34
N PRO A 206 5.02 -0.26 -0.36
CA PRO A 206 4.74 -1.69 -0.36
C PRO A 206 4.95 -2.35 -1.72
N TYR A 207 5.09 -1.58 -2.79
CA TYR A 207 5.14 -2.08 -4.17
C TYR A 207 6.47 -1.82 -4.88
N GLY A 208 7.44 -1.17 -4.25
CA GLY A 208 8.68 -0.72 -4.91
C GLY A 208 9.41 -1.84 -5.66
N ASP A 209 9.47 -3.03 -5.06
CA ASP A 209 10.10 -4.23 -5.63
C ASP A 209 9.30 -4.86 -6.79
N LEU A 210 8.06 -4.43 -7.02
CA LEU A 210 7.17 -5.00 -8.04
C LEU A 210 7.22 -4.25 -9.37
N ARG A 211 8.36 -3.68 -9.72
CA ARG A 211 8.59 -3.03 -11.01
C ARG A 211 8.73 -4.05 -12.11
N VAL A 212 7.90 -3.94 -13.16
CA VAL A 212 7.92 -4.84 -14.31
C VAL A 212 8.49 -4.22 -15.58
N CYS A 213 8.53 -2.87 -15.64
CA CYS A 213 9.17 -2.12 -16.73
C CYS A 213 9.60 -0.73 -16.26
N GLY A 214 10.32 0.01 -17.12
CA GLY A 214 10.89 1.30 -16.80
C GLY A 214 12.12 1.20 -15.87
N GLU A 215 12.61 2.36 -15.44
CA GLU A 215 13.79 2.46 -14.57
C GLU A 215 13.39 2.62 -13.11
N ALA A 216 14.16 2.03 -12.20
CA ALA A 216 14.02 2.26 -10.76
C ALA A 216 14.38 3.71 -10.42
N LEU A 217 13.58 4.34 -9.59
CA LEU A 217 13.80 5.72 -9.15
C LEU A 217 14.17 5.73 -7.66
N PRO A 218 15.10 6.61 -7.24
CA PRO A 218 15.43 6.77 -5.83
C PRO A 218 14.20 7.07 -5.00
N THR A 219 14.08 6.43 -3.85
CA THR A 219 13.01 6.71 -2.86
C THR A 219 13.17 8.12 -2.31
N ILE A 220 12.11 8.70 -1.74
CA ILE A 220 12.22 10.00 -1.06
C ILE A 220 13.13 9.86 0.15
N LYS A 221 13.02 8.73 0.87
CA LYS A 221 13.87 8.44 2.04
C LYS A 221 15.36 8.35 1.69
N SER A 222 15.73 7.83 0.51
CA SER A 222 17.14 7.78 0.09
C SER A 222 17.77 9.16 -0.11
N MET A 223 16.94 10.20 -0.29
CA MET A 223 17.37 11.60 -0.43
C MET A 223 17.26 12.39 0.89
N ASP A 224 16.82 11.75 1.97
CA ASP A 224 16.60 12.40 3.27
C ASP A 224 17.92 12.67 3.98
N GLU A 225 18.30 13.95 4.05
CA GLU A 225 19.48 14.43 4.80
C GLU A 225 19.08 15.24 6.04
N ASP A 226 17.81 15.54 6.21
CA ASP A 226 17.29 16.42 7.26
C ASP A 226 16.51 15.65 8.35
N GLY A 227 16.29 14.34 8.18
CA GLY A 227 15.54 13.50 9.12
C GLY A 227 14.05 13.84 9.16
N ILE A 228 13.44 14.07 7.99
CA ILE A 228 12.03 14.43 7.85
C ILE A 228 11.20 13.36 7.15
N VAL A 229 11.80 12.23 6.74
CA VAL A 229 11.09 11.14 6.06
C VAL A 229 10.98 9.92 6.96
N ILE A 230 9.74 9.45 7.14
CA ILE A 230 9.37 8.16 7.73
C ILE A 230 9.10 7.22 6.56
N TYR A 231 9.88 6.14 6.46
CA TYR A 231 9.75 5.15 5.40
C TYR A 231 9.04 3.90 5.91
N ALA A 232 7.98 3.49 5.24
CA ALA A 232 7.25 2.27 5.50
C ALA A 232 7.55 1.22 4.43
N GLY A 233 8.26 0.17 4.79
CA GLY A 233 8.53 -0.98 3.95
C GLY A 233 7.75 -2.21 4.41
N SER A 234 7.48 -3.16 3.49
CA SER A 234 6.65 -4.32 3.80
C SER A 234 7.11 -5.58 3.08
N PHE A 235 7.10 -6.73 3.77
CA PHE A 235 7.31 -8.04 3.15
C PHE A 235 6.02 -8.66 2.60
N SER A 236 4.88 -7.96 2.73
CA SER A 236 3.57 -8.47 2.33
C SER A 236 3.47 -8.78 0.83
N LYS A 237 4.24 -8.10 -0.02
CA LYS A 237 4.13 -8.25 -1.48
C LYS A 237 5.26 -9.04 -2.09
N ILE A 238 6.37 -9.23 -1.36
CA ILE A 238 7.54 -10.00 -1.82
C ILE A 238 7.70 -11.35 -1.10
N LEU A 239 7.10 -11.53 0.09
CA LEU A 239 7.17 -12.80 0.81
C LEU A 239 5.77 -13.33 1.17
N SER A 240 5.07 -12.69 2.11
CA SER A 240 3.73 -13.11 2.51
C SER A 240 2.99 -12.04 3.31
N PRO A 241 1.77 -11.65 2.92
CA PRO A 241 0.94 -10.76 3.72
C PRO A 241 0.43 -11.42 5.01
N GLY A 242 0.32 -12.75 5.04
CA GLY A 242 -0.15 -13.52 6.20
C GLY A 242 0.83 -13.51 7.37
N LEU A 243 2.13 -13.34 7.14
CA LEU A 243 3.13 -13.24 8.19
C LEU A 243 3.02 -11.93 8.99
N ARG A 244 2.39 -10.91 8.47
CA ARG A 244 2.25 -9.60 9.14
C ARG A 244 3.56 -8.99 9.59
N VAL A 245 4.62 -9.08 8.78
CA VAL A 245 5.92 -8.46 9.04
C VAL A 245 6.17 -7.31 8.07
N ALA A 246 6.47 -6.16 8.63
CA ALA A 246 6.84 -4.94 7.92
C ALA A 246 7.85 -4.16 8.77
N TYR A 247 8.37 -3.07 8.26
CA TYR A 247 9.35 -2.27 8.97
C TYR A 247 9.16 -0.77 8.71
N CYS A 248 9.61 0.02 9.68
CA CYS A 248 9.69 1.47 9.56
C CYS A 248 11.13 1.92 9.76
N ILE A 249 11.65 2.75 8.86
CA ILE A 249 12.94 3.43 9.00
C ILE A 249 12.67 4.93 9.12
N ALA A 250 13.10 5.52 10.21
CA ALA A 250 12.85 6.93 10.50
C ALA A 250 13.90 7.46 11.49
N PRO A 251 13.97 8.77 11.74
CA PRO A 251 14.88 9.32 12.75
C PRO A 251 14.70 8.65 14.12
N GLN A 252 15.79 8.37 14.81
CA GLN A 252 15.84 7.66 16.10
C GLN A 252 14.83 8.20 17.12
N LYS A 253 14.65 9.53 17.17
CA LYS A 253 13.66 10.17 18.07
C LYS A 253 12.22 9.77 17.74
N VAL A 254 11.90 9.62 16.46
CA VAL A 254 10.59 9.17 15.99
C VAL A 254 10.40 7.69 16.32
N ILE A 255 11.38 6.85 15.98
CA ILE A 255 11.36 5.41 16.28
C ILE A 255 11.19 5.16 17.78
N ALA A 256 11.92 5.89 18.64
CA ALA A 256 11.78 5.75 20.10
C ALA A 256 10.33 6.02 20.57
N LYS A 257 9.64 7.00 19.99
CA LYS A 257 8.22 7.28 20.31
C LYS A 257 7.28 6.23 19.72
N MET A 258 7.56 5.78 18.50
CA MET A 258 6.80 4.67 17.89
C MET A 258 6.90 3.39 18.71
N THR A 259 8.08 3.08 19.26
CA THR A 259 8.29 1.94 20.16
C THR A 259 7.38 2.03 21.40
N VAL A 260 7.31 3.19 22.04
CA VAL A 260 6.37 3.39 23.17
C VAL A 260 4.92 3.23 22.72
N GLY A 261 4.56 3.78 21.55
CA GLY A 261 3.23 3.61 20.96
C GLY A 261 2.89 2.15 20.67
N LYS A 262 3.87 1.37 20.17
CA LYS A 262 3.71 -0.05 19.87
C LYS A 262 3.56 -0.89 21.15
N GLN A 263 4.28 -0.58 22.23
CA GLN A 263 4.10 -1.22 23.53
C GLN A 263 2.66 -1.13 24.03
N ALA A 264 1.99 0.00 23.77
CA ALA A 264 0.60 0.21 24.13
C ALA A 264 -0.41 -0.39 23.13
N SER A 265 0.05 -0.91 21.98
CA SER A 265 -0.83 -1.47 20.93
C SER A 265 -0.80 -3.00 20.93
N ASP A 266 0.36 -3.59 20.63
CA ASP A 266 0.52 -5.05 20.44
C ASP A 266 1.79 -5.60 21.12
N VAL A 267 2.51 -4.80 21.88
CA VAL A 267 3.78 -5.11 22.56
C VAL A 267 4.91 -5.35 21.56
N HIS A 268 4.77 -6.33 20.67
CA HIS A 268 5.73 -6.65 19.60
C HIS A 268 5.06 -7.43 18.46
N THR A 269 5.68 -7.41 17.29
CA THR A 269 5.32 -8.28 16.16
C THR A 269 5.69 -9.74 16.50
N PRO A 270 4.90 -10.75 16.08
CA PRO A 270 5.17 -12.15 16.40
C PRO A 270 6.61 -12.58 16.10
N CYS A 271 7.31 -13.12 17.12
CA CYS A 271 8.74 -13.46 17.02
C CYS A 271 9.00 -14.52 15.95
N LEU A 272 8.22 -15.61 15.92
CA LEU A 272 8.37 -16.66 14.92
C LEU A 272 8.32 -16.09 13.49
N ASN A 273 7.38 -15.17 13.21
CA ASN A 273 7.23 -14.59 11.88
C ASN A 273 8.43 -13.69 11.51
N GLN A 274 8.98 -12.96 12.47
CA GLN A 274 10.19 -12.18 12.28
C GLN A 274 11.40 -13.07 12.00
N MET A 275 11.53 -14.19 12.74
CA MET A 275 12.60 -15.16 12.54
C MET A 275 12.49 -15.85 11.17
N ILE A 276 11.28 -16.15 10.70
CA ILE A 276 11.05 -16.69 9.34
C ILE A 276 11.57 -15.70 8.28
N VAL A 277 11.24 -14.41 8.40
CA VAL A 277 11.71 -13.41 7.44
C VAL A 277 13.25 -13.29 7.48
N ASP A 278 13.85 -13.23 8.66
CA ASP A 278 15.31 -13.13 8.81
C ASP A 278 16.04 -14.34 8.20
N GLU A 279 15.58 -15.56 8.52
CA GLU A 279 16.16 -16.79 7.95
C GLU A 279 15.94 -16.90 6.44
N TRP A 280 14.82 -16.40 5.90
CA TRP A 280 14.58 -16.35 4.47
C TRP A 280 15.63 -15.48 3.74
N PHE A 281 15.96 -14.30 4.28
CA PHE A 281 17.04 -13.46 3.74
C PHE A 281 18.42 -14.11 3.81
N LYS A 282 18.67 -14.98 4.79
CA LYS A 282 19.97 -15.63 5.00
C LYS A 282 20.16 -16.87 4.16
N GLN A 283 19.08 -17.62 3.90
CA GLN A 283 19.17 -18.95 3.30
C GLN A 283 18.79 -18.98 1.83
N TYR A 284 18.08 -17.93 1.34
CA TYR A 284 17.58 -17.92 -0.04
C TYR A 284 18.01 -16.64 -0.77
N ASP A 285 18.03 -16.74 -2.09
CA ASP A 285 18.31 -15.61 -2.98
C ASP A 285 17.03 -14.76 -3.14
N VAL A 286 16.95 -13.70 -2.34
CA VAL A 286 15.80 -12.78 -2.31
C VAL A 286 15.65 -12.04 -3.65
N ASP A 287 16.76 -11.65 -4.29
CA ASP A 287 16.72 -10.92 -5.56
C ASP A 287 16.20 -11.83 -6.69
N ALA A 288 16.62 -13.09 -6.72
CA ALA A 288 16.08 -14.08 -7.66
C ALA A 288 14.58 -14.32 -7.44
N HIS A 289 14.12 -14.37 -6.18
CA HIS A 289 12.71 -14.50 -5.87
C HIS A 289 11.90 -13.26 -6.28
N ILE A 290 12.39 -12.05 -5.99
CA ILE A 290 11.76 -10.79 -6.45
C ILE A 290 11.65 -10.78 -7.98
N LYS A 291 12.72 -11.20 -8.68
CA LYS A 291 12.72 -11.30 -10.13
C LYS A 291 11.65 -12.28 -10.65
N HIS A 292 11.49 -13.41 -10.00
CA HIS A 292 10.43 -14.38 -10.32
C HIS A 292 9.03 -13.75 -10.18
N ILE A 293 8.77 -13.05 -9.08
CA ILE A 293 7.50 -12.31 -8.84
C ILE A 293 7.28 -11.25 -9.92
N GLN A 294 8.32 -10.48 -10.27
CA GLN A 294 8.24 -9.48 -11.33
C GLN A 294 7.87 -10.10 -12.68
N ASP A 295 8.38 -11.28 -13.01
CA ASP A 295 8.05 -11.98 -14.25
C ASP A 295 6.58 -12.47 -14.25
N ILE A 296 6.08 -13.02 -13.14
CA ILE A 296 4.65 -13.35 -12.97
C ILE A 296 3.79 -12.09 -13.22
N TYR A 297 4.09 -10.99 -12.56
CA TYR A 297 3.25 -9.78 -12.65
C TYR A 297 3.40 -9.06 -13.99
N ARG A 298 4.53 -9.15 -14.66
CA ARG A 298 4.69 -8.65 -16.04
C ARG A 298 3.72 -9.35 -16.98
N ASN A 299 3.64 -10.68 -16.92
CA ASN A 299 2.75 -11.47 -17.76
C ASN A 299 1.28 -11.13 -17.46
N LYS A 300 0.89 -11.08 -16.20
CA LYS A 300 -0.48 -10.75 -15.78
C LYS A 300 -0.88 -9.31 -16.14
N LEU A 301 0.02 -8.33 -15.98
CA LEU A 301 -0.24 -6.95 -16.37
C LEU A 301 -0.41 -6.82 -17.89
N ASN A 302 0.45 -7.47 -18.68
CA ASN A 302 0.31 -7.45 -20.12
C ASN A 302 -1.03 -8.09 -20.54
N LEU A 303 -1.37 -9.26 -20.01
CA LEU A 303 -2.64 -9.92 -20.28
C LEU A 303 -3.84 -9.04 -19.91
N MET A 304 -3.79 -8.37 -18.74
CA MET A 304 -4.86 -7.46 -18.32
C MET A 304 -5.02 -6.29 -19.28
N CYS A 305 -3.92 -5.65 -19.69
CA CYS A 305 -3.95 -4.53 -20.63
C CYS A 305 -4.45 -4.96 -22.01
N ASP A 306 -3.96 -6.09 -22.54
CA ASP A 306 -4.40 -6.63 -23.83
C ASP A 306 -5.91 -6.93 -23.82
N CYS A 307 -6.43 -7.50 -22.72
CA CYS A 307 -7.86 -7.74 -22.56
C CYS A 307 -8.66 -6.44 -22.45
N ILE A 308 -8.15 -5.41 -21.75
CA ILE A 308 -8.81 -4.09 -21.69
C ILE A 308 -8.89 -3.48 -23.07
N ASP A 309 -7.79 -3.49 -23.82
CA ASP A 309 -7.75 -2.92 -25.18
C ASP A 309 -8.69 -3.66 -26.13
N GLU A 310 -8.81 -5.01 -26.03
CA GLU A 310 -9.68 -5.82 -26.87
C GLU A 310 -11.18 -5.67 -26.52
N HIS A 311 -11.54 -5.67 -25.23
CA HIS A 311 -12.93 -5.80 -24.82
C HIS A 311 -13.58 -4.51 -24.34
N LEU A 312 -12.80 -3.57 -23.78
CA LEU A 312 -13.26 -2.26 -23.33
C LEU A 312 -12.89 -1.15 -24.34
N GLY A 313 -11.74 -1.28 -25.04
CA GLY A 313 -11.32 -0.39 -26.10
C GLY A 313 -11.47 1.09 -25.73
N ASP A 314 -12.16 1.87 -26.59
CA ASP A 314 -12.38 3.31 -26.36
C ASP A 314 -13.41 3.63 -25.27
N PHE A 315 -13.96 2.62 -24.58
CA PHE A 315 -14.91 2.86 -23.48
C PHE A 315 -14.21 3.26 -22.18
N VAL A 316 -12.94 2.89 -21.99
CA VAL A 316 -12.16 3.29 -20.80
C VAL A 316 -10.87 3.96 -21.21
N GLU A 317 -10.45 4.94 -20.42
CA GLU A 317 -9.10 5.50 -20.48
C GLU A 317 -8.27 4.96 -19.34
N TYR A 318 -7.04 4.54 -19.61
CA TYR A 318 -6.08 4.15 -18.57
C TYR A 318 -4.64 4.41 -18.99
N VAL A 319 -3.76 4.52 -17.99
CA VAL A 319 -2.32 4.54 -18.21
C VAL A 319 -1.76 3.20 -17.78
N LYS A 320 -1.05 2.51 -18.68
CA LYS A 320 -0.40 1.23 -18.35
C LYS A 320 0.61 1.44 -17.22
N PRO A 321 0.45 0.81 -16.05
CA PRO A 321 1.37 0.97 -14.95
C PRO A 321 2.73 0.32 -15.26
N GLN A 322 3.78 0.81 -14.58
CA GLN A 322 5.12 0.24 -14.70
C GLN A 322 5.37 -0.92 -13.72
N GLY A 323 4.39 -1.25 -12.90
CA GLY A 323 4.47 -2.27 -11.85
C GLY A 323 3.29 -2.23 -10.90
N GLY A 324 3.48 -2.74 -9.70
CA GLY A 324 2.42 -2.82 -8.69
C GLY A 324 1.41 -3.92 -8.99
N LEU A 325 0.16 -3.71 -8.60
CA LEU A 325 -0.90 -4.73 -8.64
C LEU A 325 -2.19 -4.25 -9.32
N PHE A 326 -2.27 -2.98 -9.76
CA PHE A 326 -3.54 -2.34 -10.13
C PHE A 326 -3.47 -1.63 -11.47
N VAL A 327 -4.61 -1.63 -12.17
CA VAL A 327 -4.89 -0.75 -13.31
C VAL A 327 -6.06 0.16 -12.90
N TRP A 328 -5.92 1.46 -13.16
CA TRP A 328 -6.89 2.50 -12.86
C TRP A 328 -7.56 2.97 -14.13
N CYS A 329 -8.83 2.63 -14.30
CA CYS A 329 -9.58 2.88 -15.51
C CYS A 329 -10.59 4.00 -15.29
N LYS A 330 -10.58 5.01 -16.15
CA LYS A 330 -11.60 6.05 -16.23
C LYS A 330 -12.72 5.60 -17.17
N LEU A 331 -13.96 5.62 -16.66
CA LEU A 331 -15.18 5.46 -17.45
C LEU A 331 -15.56 6.78 -18.15
N PRO A 332 -16.41 6.77 -19.18
CA PRO A 332 -16.96 7.98 -19.77
C PRO A 332 -17.69 8.85 -18.73
N ASP A 333 -17.64 10.16 -18.90
CA ASP A 333 -18.19 11.11 -17.92
C ASP A 333 -19.73 11.04 -17.81
N ASP A 334 -20.41 10.45 -18.78
CA ASP A 334 -21.87 10.22 -18.80
C ASP A 334 -22.30 8.86 -18.25
N VAL A 335 -21.35 8.05 -17.77
CA VAL A 335 -21.60 6.73 -17.15
C VAL A 335 -21.62 6.85 -15.65
N ASP A 336 -22.72 6.43 -15.02
CA ASP A 336 -22.78 6.23 -13.57
C ASP A 336 -21.87 5.05 -13.18
N MET A 337 -20.77 5.37 -12.53
CA MET A 337 -19.75 4.39 -12.10
C MET A 337 -20.33 3.37 -11.12
N LEU A 338 -21.23 3.77 -10.20
CA LEU A 338 -21.81 2.85 -9.23
C LEU A 338 -22.78 1.87 -9.89
N ASP A 339 -23.56 2.33 -10.90
CA ASP A 339 -24.40 1.45 -11.72
C ASP A 339 -23.55 0.47 -12.53
N PHE A 340 -22.44 0.95 -13.12
CA PHE A 340 -21.47 0.08 -13.82
C PHE A 340 -20.93 -1.02 -12.91
N VAL A 341 -20.47 -0.67 -11.69
CA VAL A 341 -19.95 -1.63 -10.70
C VAL A 341 -21.02 -2.64 -10.29
N LYS A 342 -22.26 -2.19 -10.07
CA LYS A 342 -23.39 -3.07 -9.76
C LYS A 342 -23.65 -4.09 -10.87
N LYS A 343 -23.71 -3.64 -12.13
CA LYS A 343 -23.87 -4.52 -13.30
C LYS A 343 -22.70 -5.48 -13.48
N ALA A 344 -21.47 -5.06 -13.13
CA ALA A 344 -20.30 -5.96 -13.12
C ALA A 344 -20.48 -7.10 -12.12
N VAL A 345 -20.96 -6.82 -10.90
CA VAL A 345 -21.26 -7.85 -9.90
C VAL A 345 -22.36 -8.80 -10.39
N GLU A 346 -23.39 -8.32 -11.07
CA GLU A 346 -24.42 -9.17 -11.70
C GLU A 346 -23.86 -10.12 -12.77
N LYS A 347 -22.71 -9.77 -13.36
CA LYS A 347 -21.91 -10.61 -14.27
C LYS A 347 -20.82 -11.43 -13.56
N ASN A 348 -20.88 -11.54 -12.24
CA ASN A 348 -19.89 -12.23 -11.39
C ASN A 348 -18.48 -11.62 -11.47
N VAL A 349 -18.35 -10.33 -11.65
CA VAL A 349 -17.06 -9.62 -11.63
C VAL A 349 -17.08 -8.55 -10.55
N ALA A 350 -16.15 -8.61 -9.61
CA ALA A 350 -15.98 -7.58 -8.59
C ALA A 350 -14.83 -6.64 -8.97
N VAL A 351 -15.12 -5.34 -9.02
CA VAL A 351 -14.16 -4.24 -9.19
C VAL A 351 -14.30 -3.24 -8.05
N VAL A 352 -13.33 -2.36 -7.81
CA VAL A 352 -13.45 -1.36 -6.75
C VAL A 352 -13.87 -0.02 -7.33
N PRO A 353 -14.98 0.57 -6.83
CA PRO A 353 -15.43 1.89 -7.23
C PRO A 353 -14.44 2.97 -6.80
N GLY A 354 -14.23 3.96 -7.67
CA GLY A 354 -13.18 4.96 -7.48
C GLY A 354 -13.41 5.92 -6.32
N ASN A 355 -14.67 6.21 -5.98
CA ASN A 355 -15.00 7.06 -4.84
C ASN A 355 -14.52 6.50 -3.49
N ALA A 356 -14.35 5.17 -3.36
CA ALA A 356 -13.79 4.53 -2.17
C ALA A 356 -12.36 5.01 -1.81
N PHE A 357 -11.67 5.66 -2.72
CA PHE A 357 -10.30 6.16 -2.53
C PHE A 357 -10.22 7.69 -2.35
N LEU A 358 -11.36 8.38 -2.31
CA LEU A 358 -11.43 9.82 -2.13
C LEU A 358 -11.45 10.21 -0.64
N MET A 359 -11.07 11.46 -0.36
CA MET A 359 -11.15 12.00 1.01
C MET A 359 -12.60 12.06 1.48
N ASP A 360 -13.53 12.30 0.58
CA ASP A 360 -14.98 12.22 0.79
C ASP A 360 -15.54 11.18 -0.20
N ASP A 361 -15.87 10.00 0.29
CA ASP A 361 -16.36 8.87 -0.51
C ASP A 361 -17.80 9.05 -1.01
N THR A 362 -18.47 10.15 -0.64
CA THR A 362 -19.77 10.56 -1.18
C THR A 362 -19.62 11.34 -2.49
N GLN A 363 -18.42 11.80 -2.83
CA GLN A 363 -18.17 12.51 -4.08
C GLN A 363 -18.24 11.55 -5.27
N GLU A 364 -18.68 12.09 -6.40
CA GLU A 364 -18.72 11.37 -7.65
C GLU A 364 -17.31 11.03 -8.15
N SER A 365 -17.18 9.85 -8.72
CA SER A 365 -15.95 9.38 -9.36
C SER A 365 -16.32 8.64 -10.64
N HIS A 366 -15.55 8.85 -11.70
CA HIS A 366 -15.69 8.12 -12.97
C HIS A 366 -14.66 6.99 -13.10
N PHE A 367 -14.00 6.60 -12.03
CA PHE A 367 -12.93 5.61 -12.06
C PHE A 367 -13.31 4.29 -11.41
N ILE A 368 -12.70 3.22 -11.90
CA ILE A 368 -12.69 1.89 -11.28
C ILE A 368 -11.27 1.39 -11.15
N ARG A 369 -10.98 0.62 -10.08
CA ARG A 369 -9.70 -0.07 -9.90
C ARG A 369 -9.84 -1.54 -10.23
N LEU A 370 -8.98 -2.03 -11.13
CA LEU A 370 -8.81 -3.43 -11.46
C LEU A 370 -7.52 -3.96 -10.82
N ASN A 371 -7.55 -5.20 -10.34
CA ASN A 371 -6.40 -5.93 -9.83
C ASN A 371 -6.04 -7.05 -10.79
N PHE A 372 -4.75 -7.12 -11.17
CA PHE A 372 -4.25 -8.17 -12.06
C PHE A 372 -3.47 -9.28 -11.33
N SER A 373 -3.10 -9.07 -10.07
CA SER A 373 -2.26 -10.04 -9.34
C SER A 373 -3.02 -11.26 -8.83
N THR A 374 -4.23 -11.06 -8.31
CA THR A 374 -5.01 -12.12 -7.63
C THR A 374 -5.68 -13.11 -8.59
N PRO A 375 -6.38 -12.68 -9.67
CA PRO A 375 -7.12 -13.56 -10.52
C PRO A 375 -6.16 -14.50 -11.32
N SER A 376 -6.64 -15.69 -11.70
CA SER A 376 -5.97 -16.52 -12.70
C SER A 376 -5.99 -15.82 -14.07
N ASP A 377 -5.20 -16.31 -15.02
CA ASP A 377 -5.20 -15.77 -16.40
C ASP A 377 -6.59 -15.89 -17.03
N ASP A 378 -7.26 -17.03 -16.88
CA ASP A 378 -8.67 -17.20 -17.30
C ASP A 378 -9.61 -16.23 -16.57
N GLY A 379 -9.34 -15.95 -15.29
CA GLY A 379 -10.07 -14.96 -14.51
C GLY A 379 -9.90 -13.54 -15.06
N ILE A 380 -8.70 -13.17 -15.50
CA ILE A 380 -8.45 -11.88 -16.17
C ILE A 380 -9.24 -11.81 -17.49
N ILE A 381 -9.09 -12.80 -18.35
CA ILE A 381 -9.75 -12.83 -19.67
C ILE A 381 -11.28 -12.75 -19.52
N ASN A 382 -11.85 -13.67 -18.73
CA ASN A 382 -13.30 -13.73 -18.56
C ASN A 382 -13.87 -12.52 -17.82
N GLY A 383 -13.13 -12.00 -16.83
CA GLY A 383 -13.54 -10.84 -16.05
C GLY A 383 -13.59 -9.59 -16.92
N VAL A 384 -12.53 -9.31 -17.67
CA VAL A 384 -12.50 -8.10 -18.53
C VAL A 384 -13.48 -8.22 -19.70
N LYS A 385 -13.66 -9.43 -20.26
CA LYS A 385 -14.71 -9.68 -21.28
C LYS A 385 -16.11 -9.39 -20.72
N ALA A 386 -16.40 -9.81 -19.50
CA ALA A 386 -17.69 -9.52 -18.87
C ALA A 386 -17.88 -8.01 -18.61
N LEU A 387 -16.83 -7.27 -18.22
CA LEU A 387 -16.86 -5.81 -18.13
C LEU A 387 -17.14 -5.17 -19.52
N GLY A 388 -16.58 -5.72 -20.60
CA GLY A 388 -16.87 -5.31 -21.98
C GLY A 388 -18.33 -5.52 -22.36
N GLU A 389 -18.98 -6.60 -21.89
CA GLU A 389 -20.43 -6.79 -22.07
C GLU A 389 -21.26 -5.75 -21.31
N VAL A 390 -20.83 -5.40 -20.08
CA VAL A 390 -21.47 -4.32 -19.32
C VAL A 390 -21.32 -2.99 -20.05
N ALA A 391 -20.13 -2.66 -20.56
CA ALA A 391 -19.86 -1.44 -21.30
C ALA A 391 -20.77 -1.26 -22.53
N LYS A 392 -21.13 -2.35 -23.23
CA LYS A 392 -22.07 -2.31 -24.38
C LYS A 392 -23.47 -1.83 -23.99
N SER A 393 -23.86 -1.93 -22.71
CA SER A 393 -25.17 -1.47 -22.25
C SER A 393 -25.27 0.06 -22.10
N TYR A 394 -24.16 0.78 -22.26
CA TYR A 394 -24.05 2.25 -22.19
C TYR A 394 -23.74 2.90 -23.57
N ARG A 395 -23.61 2.09 -24.63
CA ARG A 395 -23.40 2.53 -26.03
C ARG A 395 -24.70 2.52 -26.84
#